data_e35f5e341b9006b13dc13d2915f9eb5a
#
_entry.id   e35f5e341b9006b13dc13d2915f9eb5a
#
_cell.length_a   1.000
_cell.length_b   1.000
_cell.length_c   1.000
_cell.angle_alpha   90.00
_cell.angle_beta   90.00
_cell.angle_gamma   90.00
#
_symmetry.space_group_name_H-M   'P 1'
#
loop_
_entity.id
_entity.type
_entity.pdbx_description
1 polymer ?
#
loop_
_entity_poly.entity_id
_entity_poly.type
_entity_poly.pdbx_seq_one_letter_code
_entity_poly.pdbx_strand_id
1 'polypeptide(L)'
;MRAVDGHRYWGWPMWPEELREPTHAGVQAFEQAHAGLVEFHAWLQWLADEQLGEAQALGRELGLPIGLYGDYAVGVNPSGSETWSDQALYRKGAGVGAPPDALALKGQDWGIPPQDPHALIAASYRPFSNLVAANMRHFGALRLDHVMALFRQWWVPVGLGSIAGGYVHYPLDDLMSVLVLESERHG
;
A
#
# COMPACT_ATOMS: atom_id res chain seq x y z
N MET A 1 -2.80 -17.11 9.20
CA MET A 1 -3.84 -16.37 9.93
C MET A 1 -4.08 -17.05 11.27
N ARG A 2 -3.82 -16.38 12.41
CA ARG A 2 -4.09 -16.96 13.72
C ARG A 2 -5.58 -16.81 14.05
N ALA A 3 -6.16 -17.82 14.68
CA ALA A 3 -7.46 -17.72 15.28
C ALA A 3 -7.32 -16.94 16.60
N VAL A 4 -8.05 -15.86 16.74
CA VAL A 4 -8.30 -15.18 18.01
C VAL A 4 -9.68 -15.67 18.45
N ASP A 5 -9.82 -16.13 19.68
CA ASP A 5 -11.07 -16.69 20.21
C ASP A 5 -11.68 -17.86 19.42
N GLY A 6 -10.80 -18.67 18.77
CA GLY A 6 -11.24 -19.79 17.96
C GLY A 6 -11.82 -19.45 16.58
N HIS A 7 -11.92 -18.19 16.24
CA HIS A 7 -12.41 -17.72 14.95
C HIS A 7 -11.24 -17.33 14.02
N ARG A 8 -11.38 -17.64 12.71
CA ARG A 8 -10.47 -17.16 11.67
C ARG A 8 -11.03 -15.89 11.07
N TYR A 9 -10.30 -14.79 11.19
CA TYR A 9 -10.61 -13.53 10.54
C TYR A 9 -9.75 -13.36 9.29
N TRP A 10 -10.38 -13.20 8.13
CA TRP A 10 -9.69 -13.07 6.84
C TRP A 10 -9.08 -11.69 6.60
N GLY A 11 -9.40 -10.74 7.46
CA GLY A 11 -8.91 -9.38 7.42
C GLY A 11 -9.74 -8.49 8.33
N TRP A 12 -9.27 -7.27 8.50
CA TRP A 12 -9.86 -6.33 9.45
C TRP A 12 -11.36 -6.02 9.23
N PRO A 13 -11.92 -6.05 7.99
CA PRO A 13 -13.36 -5.82 7.84
C PRO A 13 -14.25 -6.87 8.54
N MET A 14 -13.67 -8.04 8.83
CA MET A 14 -14.37 -9.14 9.52
C MET A 14 -14.00 -9.24 11.01
N TRP A 15 -13.14 -8.36 11.53
CA TRP A 15 -12.79 -8.36 12.94
C TRP A 15 -13.98 -7.95 13.83
N PRO A 16 -13.95 -8.22 15.14
CA PRO A 16 -14.88 -7.61 16.09
C PRO A 16 -14.95 -6.10 15.90
N GLU A 17 -16.12 -5.52 16.10
CA GLU A 17 -16.38 -4.10 15.81
C GLU A 17 -15.38 -3.17 16.50
N GLU A 18 -15.07 -3.46 17.75
CA GLU A 18 -14.13 -2.73 18.58
C GLU A 18 -12.67 -2.76 18.09
N LEU A 19 -12.33 -3.62 17.12
CA LEU A 19 -11.01 -3.72 16.54
C LEU A 19 -10.94 -3.17 15.11
N ARG A 20 -12.08 -2.80 14.50
CA ARG A 20 -12.10 -2.32 13.12
C ARG A 20 -11.64 -0.89 12.96
N GLU A 21 -11.73 -0.09 14.01
CA GLU A 21 -11.32 1.31 14.01
C GLU A 21 -10.02 1.45 14.81
N PRO A 22 -8.88 1.89 14.19
CA PRO A 22 -7.57 1.95 14.85
C PRO A 22 -7.54 2.75 16.14
N THR A 23 -8.37 3.79 16.24
CA THR A 23 -8.43 4.70 17.40
C THR A 23 -9.37 4.22 18.50
N HIS A 24 -10.08 3.11 18.29
CA HIS A 24 -11.02 2.60 19.29
C HIS A 24 -10.30 2.03 20.52
N ALA A 25 -10.88 2.24 21.71
CA ALA A 25 -10.30 1.76 22.97
C ALA A 25 -10.09 0.24 23.00
N GLY A 26 -10.91 -0.53 22.26
CA GLY A 26 -10.77 -1.97 22.10
C GLY A 26 -9.44 -2.38 21.49
N VAL A 27 -8.89 -1.58 20.56
CA VAL A 27 -7.56 -1.82 19.95
C VAL A 27 -6.47 -1.69 20.98
N GLN A 28 -6.51 -0.65 21.83
CA GLN A 28 -5.55 -0.45 22.91
C GLN A 28 -5.64 -1.59 23.96
N ALA A 29 -6.85 -2.01 24.32
CA ALA A 29 -7.05 -3.14 25.23
C ALA A 29 -6.51 -4.45 24.63
N PHE A 30 -6.74 -4.70 23.33
CA PHE A 30 -6.20 -5.86 22.63
C PHE A 30 -4.67 -5.83 22.59
N GLU A 31 -4.06 -4.69 22.27
CA GLU A 31 -2.60 -4.51 22.26
C GLU A 31 -1.99 -4.82 23.62
N GLN A 32 -2.56 -4.29 24.70
CA GLN A 32 -2.10 -4.56 26.07
C GLN A 32 -2.24 -6.03 26.46
N ALA A 33 -3.37 -6.66 26.12
CA ALA A 33 -3.62 -8.07 26.41
C ALA A 33 -2.73 -9.03 25.61
N HIS A 34 -2.23 -8.58 24.47
CA HIS A 34 -1.43 -9.39 23.54
C HIS A 34 -0.06 -8.77 23.22
N ALA A 35 0.52 -7.98 24.13
CA ALA A 35 1.74 -7.20 23.91
C ALA A 35 2.89 -8.03 23.32
N GLY A 36 3.15 -9.23 23.87
CA GLY A 36 4.21 -10.10 23.34
C GLY A 36 3.95 -10.60 21.91
N LEU A 37 2.69 -10.72 21.48
CA LEU A 37 2.35 -11.07 20.10
C LEU A 37 2.52 -9.88 19.16
N VAL A 38 2.15 -8.68 19.60
CA VAL A 38 2.37 -7.43 18.87
C VAL A 38 3.86 -7.19 18.68
N GLU A 39 4.65 -7.31 19.74
CA GLU A 39 6.12 -7.21 19.69
C GLU A 39 6.74 -8.25 18.74
N PHE A 40 6.28 -9.49 18.79
CA PHE A 40 6.74 -10.54 17.86
C PHE A 40 6.51 -10.16 16.39
N HIS A 41 5.35 -9.61 16.04
CA HIS A 41 5.08 -9.18 14.68
C HIS A 41 5.89 -7.93 14.29
N ALA A 42 6.11 -6.99 15.21
CA ALA A 42 7.01 -5.86 14.99
C ALA A 42 8.45 -6.34 14.76
N TRP A 43 8.92 -7.29 15.55
CA TRP A 43 10.24 -7.90 15.36
C TRP A 43 10.38 -8.60 14.00
N LEU A 44 9.34 -9.28 13.51
CA LEU A 44 9.37 -9.88 12.16
C LEU A 44 9.51 -8.82 11.06
N GLN A 45 8.87 -7.66 11.20
CA GLN A 45 9.02 -6.55 10.24
C GLN A 45 10.42 -5.95 10.31
N TRP A 46 10.95 -5.72 11.50
CA TRP A 46 12.33 -5.27 11.68
C TRP A 46 13.33 -6.26 11.08
N LEU A 47 13.18 -7.55 11.34
CA LEU A 47 14.07 -8.58 10.78
C LEU A 47 14.02 -8.60 9.25
N ALA A 48 12.86 -8.42 8.65
CA ALA A 48 12.73 -8.34 7.19
C ALA A 48 13.42 -7.10 6.62
N ASP A 49 13.30 -5.95 7.30
CA ASP A 49 14.00 -4.71 6.93
C ASP A 49 15.52 -4.85 7.01
N GLU A 50 16.06 -5.42 8.09
CA GLU A 50 17.49 -5.71 8.26
C GLU A 50 18.02 -6.64 7.16
N GLN A 51 17.36 -7.78 6.92
CA GLN A 51 17.78 -8.73 5.90
C GLN A 51 17.76 -8.14 4.49
N LEU A 52 16.81 -7.27 4.19
CA LEU A 52 16.74 -6.58 2.91
C LEU A 52 17.89 -5.58 2.76
N GLY A 53 18.23 -4.85 3.82
CA GLY A 53 19.39 -3.95 3.87
C GLY A 53 20.71 -4.70 3.71
N GLU A 54 20.89 -5.84 4.39
CA GLU A 54 22.07 -6.70 4.26
C GLU A 54 22.22 -7.23 2.82
N ALA A 55 21.13 -7.64 2.18
CA ALA A 55 21.14 -8.12 0.80
C ALA A 55 21.55 -7.00 -0.18
N GLN A 56 21.07 -5.78 0.02
CA GLN A 56 21.49 -4.62 -0.77
C GLN A 56 22.98 -4.31 -0.56
N ALA A 57 23.46 -4.30 0.68
CA ALA A 57 24.86 -4.06 1.00
C ALA A 57 25.78 -5.11 0.33
N LEU A 58 25.43 -6.40 0.46
CA LEU A 58 26.15 -7.49 -0.19
C LEU A 58 26.17 -7.33 -1.72
N GLY A 59 25.06 -6.95 -2.34
CA GLY A 59 25.01 -6.68 -3.78
C GLY A 59 26.01 -5.61 -4.20
N ARG A 60 26.12 -4.53 -3.45
CA ARG A 60 27.11 -3.45 -3.68
C ARG A 60 28.55 -3.94 -3.48
N GLU A 61 28.82 -4.71 -2.44
CA GLU A 61 30.15 -5.30 -2.18
C GLU A 61 30.59 -6.24 -3.31
N LEU A 62 29.65 -6.98 -3.89
CA LEU A 62 29.90 -7.86 -5.05
C LEU A 62 30.01 -7.11 -6.38
N GLY A 63 29.95 -5.77 -6.38
CA GLY A 63 30.11 -4.93 -7.55
C GLY A 63 28.87 -4.82 -8.44
N LEU A 64 27.69 -5.11 -7.94
CA LEU A 64 26.44 -4.85 -8.65
C LEU A 64 26.17 -3.33 -8.65
N PRO A 65 26.13 -2.66 -9.82
CA PRO A 65 26.02 -1.19 -9.87
C PRO A 65 24.76 -0.63 -9.21
N ILE A 66 23.66 -1.36 -9.30
CA ILE A 66 22.36 -0.98 -8.72
C ILE A 66 22.12 -1.73 -7.41
N GLY A 67 22.66 -2.96 -7.28
CA GLY A 67 22.28 -3.88 -6.22
C GLY A 67 20.85 -4.42 -6.44
N LEU A 68 19.98 -4.26 -5.44
CA LEU A 68 18.59 -4.67 -5.55
C LEU A 68 17.78 -3.67 -6.37
N TYR A 69 16.86 -4.21 -7.16
CA TYR A 69 15.89 -3.47 -7.96
C TYR A 69 14.49 -3.69 -7.37
N GLY A 70 13.92 -2.64 -6.77
CA GLY A 70 12.61 -2.70 -6.12
C GLY A 70 11.46 -2.56 -7.11
N ASP A 71 10.29 -3.05 -6.71
CA ASP A 71 9.05 -2.88 -7.47
C ASP A 71 7.98 -2.21 -6.59
N TYR A 72 7.61 -0.99 -6.94
CA TYR A 72 6.57 -0.23 -6.27
C TYR A 72 5.21 -0.69 -6.80
N ALA A 73 4.45 -1.39 -5.96
CA ALA A 73 3.15 -1.95 -6.33
C ALA A 73 2.10 -0.85 -6.57
N VAL A 74 1.15 -1.12 -7.49
CA VAL A 74 0.07 -0.21 -7.86
C VAL A 74 -0.90 0.10 -6.70
N GLY A 75 -0.93 -0.73 -5.68
CA GLY A 75 -1.80 -0.53 -4.53
C GLY A 75 -1.64 -1.58 -3.44
N VAL A 76 -2.54 -1.57 -2.48
CA VAL A 76 -2.46 -2.32 -1.23
C VAL A 76 -3.59 -3.33 -1.08
N ASN A 77 -3.42 -4.29 -0.19
CA ASN A 77 -4.46 -5.28 0.11
C ASN A 77 -5.68 -4.60 0.75
N PRO A 78 -6.91 -4.82 0.25
CA PRO A 78 -8.15 -4.21 0.78
C PRO A 78 -8.46 -4.61 2.23
N SER A 79 -7.81 -5.64 2.74
CA SER A 79 -7.96 -6.13 4.11
C SER A 79 -6.63 -6.10 4.89
N GLY A 80 -5.65 -5.34 4.40
CA GLY A 80 -4.31 -5.19 4.98
C GLY A 80 -4.21 -4.11 6.04
N SER A 81 -2.99 -3.94 6.57
CA SER A 81 -2.67 -2.96 7.61
C SER A 81 -2.88 -1.52 7.13
N GLU A 82 -2.49 -1.21 5.91
CA GLU A 82 -2.59 0.15 5.35
C GLU A 82 -4.05 0.60 5.26
N THR A 83 -4.93 -0.28 4.74
CA THR A 83 -6.36 0.05 4.63
C THR A 83 -7.09 0.05 5.97
N TRP A 84 -6.53 -0.58 7.00
CA TRP A 84 -7.02 -0.50 8.37
C TRP A 84 -6.56 0.77 9.06
N SER A 85 -5.26 1.10 8.97
CA SER A 85 -4.65 2.22 9.70
C SER A 85 -5.07 3.59 9.17
N ASP A 86 -5.35 3.71 7.87
CA ASP A 86 -5.81 4.96 7.24
C ASP A 86 -7.03 4.71 6.35
N GLN A 87 -8.17 4.46 7.00
CA GLN A 87 -9.43 4.18 6.29
C GLN A 87 -9.97 5.36 5.48
N ALA A 88 -9.60 6.58 5.84
CA ALA A 88 -10.03 7.80 5.14
C ALA A 88 -9.32 7.96 3.79
N LEU A 89 -8.11 7.42 3.67
CA LEU A 89 -7.31 7.49 2.44
C LEU A 89 -7.89 6.61 1.34
N TYR A 90 -8.47 5.45 1.67
CA TYR A 90 -8.86 4.44 0.67
C TYR A 90 -10.37 4.42 0.40
N ARG A 91 -10.75 4.38 -0.89
CA ARG A 91 -12.15 4.29 -1.33
C ARG A 91 -12.60 2.83 -1.48
N LYS A 92 -13.25 2.31 -0.44
CA LYS A 92 -13.73 0.90 -0.39
C LYS A 92 -14.89 0.60 -1.35
N GLY A 93 -15.54 1.62 -1.89
CA GLY A 93 -16.64 1.48 -2.86
C GLY A 93 -16.17 1.31 -4.32
N ALA A 94 -14.85 1.33 -4.56
CA ALA A 94 -14.27 1.16 -5.87
C ALA A 94 -13.00 0.29 -5.82
N GLY A 95 -12.69 -0.35 -6.95
CA GLY A 95 -11.41 -0.99 -7.21
C GLY A 95 -10.62 -0.25 -8.28
N VAL A 96 -9.30 -0.38 -8.26
CA VAL A 96 -8.44 0.01 -9.38
C VAL A 96 -8.53 -1.08 -10.45
N GLY A 97 -8.50 -0.71 -11.71
CA GLY A 97 -8.54 -1.66 -12.80
C GLY A 97 -8.09 -1.04 -14.12
N ALA A 98 -8.56 -1.60 -15.22
CA ALA A 98 -8.32 -1.10 -16.56
C ALA A 98 -9.61 -1.11 -17.38
N PRO A 99 -9.80 -0.12 -18.29
CA PRO A 99 -10.96 -0.11 -19.20
C PRO A 99 -10.94 -1.29 -20.16
N PRO A 100 -12.06 -1.60 -20.80
CA PRO A 100 -12.09 -2.55 -21.91
C PRO A 100 -11.10 -2.20 -23.02
N ASP A 101 -10.40 -3.20 -23.50
CA ASP A 101 -9.46 -3.11 -24.63
C ASP A 101 -9.51 -4.37 -25.52
N ALA A 102 -8.66 -4.44 -26.55
CA ALA A 102 -8.63 -5.57 -27.47
C ALA A 102 -8.19 -6.90 -26.83
N LEU A 103 -7.47 -6.86 -25.70
CA LEU A 103 -6.98 -8.03 -24.96
C LEU A 103 -7.91 -8.42 -23.81
N ALA A 104 -8.62 -7.44 -23.25
CA ALA A 104 -9.55 -7.60 -22.15
C ALA A 104 -10.89 -6.90 -22.45
N LEU A 105 -11.73 -7.56 -23.27
CA LEU A 105 -13.00 -6.99 -23.79
C LEU A 105 -13.97 -6.50 -22.70
N LYS A 106 -13.85 -7.01 -21.48
CA LYS A 106 -14.66 -6.59 -20.32
C LYS A 106 -13.91 -5.63 -19.40
N GLY A 107 -12.66 -5.25 -19.77
CA GLY A 107 -11.75 -4.56 -18.87
C GLY A 107 -11.26 -5.44 -17.73
N GLN A 108 -10.61 -4.83 -16.75
CA GLN A 108 -10.06 -5.53 -15.60
C GLN A 108 -10.48 -4.81 -14.31
N ASP A 109 -10.79 -5.58 -13.29
CA ASP A 109 -10.93 -5.12 -11.91
C ASP A 109 -9.91 -5.88 -11.05
N TRP A 110 -8.97 -5.16 -10.45
CA TRP A 110 -7.90 -5.76 -9.66
C TRP A 110 -8.25 -5.93 -8.19
N GLY A 111 -9.42 -5.42 -7.77
CA GLY A 111 -9.88 -5.49 -6.38
C GLY A 111 -9.03 -4.70 -5.39
N ILE A 112 -8.22 -3.77 -5.88
CA ILE A 112 -7.32 -2.92 -5.09
C ILE A 112 -8.04 -1.61 -4.78
N PRO A 113 -8.24 -1.22 -3.52
CA PRO A 113 -8.92 0.03 -3.21
C PRO A 113 -8.04 1.23 -3.61
N PRO A 114 -8.56 2.16 -4.43
CA PRO A 114 -7.81 3.35 -4.82
C PRO A 114 -7.64 4.32 -3.65
N GLN A 115 -6.53 5.05 -3.65
CA GLN A 115 -6.34 6.19 -2.77
C GLN A 115 -7.16 7.39 -3.27
N ASP A 116 -7.84 8.07 -2.36
CA ASP A 116 -8.58 9.29 -2.69
C ASP A 116 -7.62 10.46 -2.94
N PRO A 117 -7.64 11.08 -4.14
CA PRO A 117 -6.76 12.20 -4.43
C PRO A 117 -7.00 13.41 -3.51
N HIS A 118 -8.23 13.64 -3.06
CA HIS A 118 -8.51 14.74 -2.12
C HIS A 118 -7.96 14.45 -0.72
N ALA A 119 -8.02 13.18 -0.26
CA ALA A 119 -7.42 12.79 1.00
C ALA A 119 -5.88 12.87 0.94
N LEU A 120 -5.27 12.51 -0.19
CA LEU A 120 -3.83 12.69 -0.42
C LEU A 120 -3.41 14.17 -0.32
N ILE A 121 -4.13 15.06 -0.99
CA ILE A 121 -3.90 16.52 -0.92
C ILE A 121 -4.05 17.02 0.52
N ALA A 122 -5.13 16.66 1.20
CA ALA A 122 -5.41 17.09 2.57
C ALA A 122 -4.33 16.60 3.56
N ALA A 123 -3.73 15.42 3.30
CA ALA A 123 -2.62 14.88 4.08
C ALA A 123 -1.25 15.43 3.63
N SER A 124 -1.21 16.42 2.70
CA SER A 124 0.03 16.95 2.12
C SER A 124 0.93 15.82 1.55
N TYR A 125 0.31 14.85 0.90
CA TYR A 125 0.94 13.68 0.27
C TYR A 125 1.78 12.79 1.20
N ARG A 126 1.71 12.97 2.52
CA ARG A 126 2.49 12.18 3.50
C ARG A 126 2.34 10.65 3.33
N PRO A 127 1.14 10.09 3.11
CA PRO A 127 1.02 8.64 2.91
C PRO A 127 1.81 8.16 1.68
N PHE A 128 1.78 8.92 0.59
CA PHE A 128 2.53 8.60 -0.62
C PHE A 128 4.04 8.75 -0.40
N SER A 129 4.50 9.87 0.18
CA SER A 129 5.91 10.12 0.52
C SER A 129 6.48 9.02 1.43
N ASN A 130 5.78 8.65 2.50
CA ASN A 130 6.20 7.59 3.41
C ASN A 130 6.35 6.23 2.70
N LEU A 131 5.41 5.91 1.81
CA LEU A 131 5.44 4.65 1.05
C LEU A 131 6.59 4.64 0.05
N VAL A 132 6.83 5.74 -0.67
CA VAL A 132 7.96 5.89 -1.59
C VAL A 132 9.29 5.80 -0.84
N ALA A 133 9.45 6.54 0.26
CA ALA A 133 10.66 6.51 1.09
C ALA A 133 10.95 5.10 1.62
N ALA A 134 9.94 4.39 2.11
CA ALA A 134 10.10 3.01 2.58
C ALA A 134 10.55 2.06 1.46
N ASN A 135 10.02 2.24 0.24
CA ASN A 135 10.42 1.42 -0.91
C ASN A 135 11.81 1.80 -1.46
N MET A 136 12.27 3.03 -1.28
CA MET A 136 13.61 3.46 -1.74
C MET A 136 14.73 3.09 -0.77
N ARG A 137 14.43 2.82 0.51
CA ARG A 137 15.42 2.63 1.58
C ARG A 137 16.52 1.61 1.28
N HIS A 138 16.15 0.47 0.69
CA HIS A 138 17.06 -0.66 0.50
C HIS A 138 17.24 -1.05 -0.97
N PHE A 139 16.86 -0.19 -1.90
CA PHE A 139 16.99 -0.46 -3.33
C PHE A 139 17.85 0.58 -4.00
N GLY A 140 18.67 0.15 -4.97
CA GLY A 140 19.45 1.06 -5.80
C GLY A 140 18.67 1.59 -7.01
N ALA A 141 17.52 1.00 -7.31
CA ALA A 141 16.57 1.50 -8.28
C ALA A 141 15.15 1.00 -7.96
N LEU A 142 14.14 1.76 -8.36
CA LEU A 142 12.73 1.44 -8.13
C LEU A 142 11.96 1.48 -9.45
N ARG A 143 11.26 0.39 -9.76
CA ARG A 143 10.28 0.36 -10.83
C ARG A 143 8.92 0.81 -10.28
N LEU A 144 8.28 1.73 -10.96
CA LEU A 144 6.90 2.11 -10.65
C LEU A 144 5.96 1.26 -11.51
N ASP A 145 5.24 0.33 -10.89
CA ASP A 145 4.24 -0.44 -11.60
C ASP A 145 3.02 0.43 -11.91
N HIS A 146 2.46 0.26 -13.10
CA HIS A 146 1.32 1.05 -13.57
C HIS A 146 1.52 2.57 -13.38
N VAL A 147 2.61 3.12 -13.88
CA VAL A 147 3.01 4.53 -13.69
C VAL A 147 1.91 5.54 -14.04
N MET A 148 0.95 5.18 -14.89
CA MET A 148 -0.24 5.99 -15.18
C MET A 148 -1.05 6.33 -13.93
N ALA A 149 -0.91 5.56 -12.84
CA ALA A 149 -1.57 5.80 -11.57
C ALA A 149 -1.22 7.16 -10.94
N LEU A 150 -0.06 7.73 -11.28
CA LEU A 150 0.33 9.08 -10.85
C LEU A 150 -0.48 10.19 -11.53
N PHE A 151 -1.05 9.89 -12.69
CA PHE A 151 -1.83 10.84 -13.47
C PHE A 151 -3.33 10.54 -13.41
N ARG A 152 -3.71 9.26 -13.61
CA ARG A 152 -5.10 8.81 -13.56
C ARG A 152 -5.16 7.32 -13.30
N GLN A 153 -6.23 6.89 -12.62
CA GLN A 153 -6.54 5.48 -12.43
C GLN A 153 -7.94 5.19 -12.97
N TRP A 154 -8.13 3.99 -13.52
CA TRP A 154 -9.45 3.51 -13.85
C TRP A 154 -10.10 2.95 -12.59
N TRP A 155 -11.13 3.63 -12.10
CA TRP A 155 -11.89 3.19 -10.93
C TRP A 155 -13.09 2.38 -11.36
N VAL A 156 -13.23 1.19 -10.79
CA VAL A 156 -14.31 0.25 -11.05
C VAL A 156 -15.22 0.23 -9.84
N PRO A 157 -16.49 0.65 -9.95
CA PRO A 157 -17.44 0.56 -8.84
C PRO A 157 -17.63 -0.90 -8.42
N VAL A 158 -17.58 -1.17 -7.11
CA VAL A 158 -17.73 -2.53 -6.58
C VAL A 158 -19.05 -3.15 -7.05
N GLY A 159 -18.98 -4.35 -7.61
CA GLY A 159 -20.13 -5.12 -8.07
C GLY A 159 -20.67 -4.78 -9.47
N LEU A 160 -20.17 -3.75 -10.15
CA LEU A 160 -20.65 -3.36 -11.47
C LEU A 160 -19.73 -3.78 -12.64
N GLY A 161 -18.52 -4.24 -12.31
CA GLY A 161 -17.53 -4.61 -13.31
C GLY A 161 -16.88 -3.42 -14.04
N SER A 162 -15.76 -3.68 -14.73
CA SER A 162 -14.89 -2.64 -15.27
C SER A 162 -15.53 -1.80 -16.38
N ILE A 163 -16.53 -2.31 -17.09
CA ILE A 163 -17.27 -1.54 -18.13
C ILE A 163 -17.96 -0.30 -17.51
N ALA A 164 -18.39 -0.38 -16.27
CA ALA A 164 -19.02 0.73 -15.53
C ALA A 164 -18.02 1.68 -14.88
N GLY A 165 -16.74 1.48 -15.09
CA GLY A 165 -15.67 2.29 -14.50
C GLY A 165 -15.51 3.66 -15.17
N GLY A 166 -14.63 4.46 -14.60
CA GLY A 166 -14.26 5.78 -15.09
C GLY A 166 -12.86 6.17 -14.64
N TYR A 167 -12.24 7.11 -15.40
CA TYR A 167 -10.95 7.66 -14.99
C TYR A 167 -11.12 8.70 -13.89
N VAL A 168 -10.36 8.53 -12.82
CA VAL A 168 -10.16 9.52 -11.76
C VAL A 168 -8.74 10.08 -11.89
N HIS A 169 -8.63 11.40 -11.95
CA HIS A 169 -7.35 12.09 -12.11
C HIS A 169 -6.69 12.37 -10.77
N TYR A 170 -5.37 12.32 -10.78
CA TYR A 170 -4.49 12.58 -9.66
C TYR A 170 -3.61 13.80 -9.93
N PRO A 171 -3.11 14.49 -8.89
CA PRO A 171 -2.25 15.66 -9.03
C PRO A 171 -0.83 15.25 -9.43
N LEU A 172 -0.61 14.98 -10.71
CA LEU A 172 0.64 14.45 -11.27
C LEU A 172 1.85 15.26 -10.85
N ASP A 173 1.80 16.58 -10.99
CA ASP A 173 2.96 17.46 -10.71
C ASP A 173 3.41 17.37 -9.25
N ASP A 174 2.45 17.30 -8.33
CA ASP A 174 2.74 17.16 -6.91
C ASP A 174 3.32 15.76 -6.59
N LEU A 175 2.70 14.70 -7.12
CA LEU A 175 3.19 13.33 -6.92
C LEU A 175 4.59 13.12 -7.53
N MET A 176 4.84 13.70 -8.71
CA MET A 176 6.17 13.69 -9.32
C MET A 176 7.17 14.47 -8.48
N SER A 177 6.78 15.61 -7.91
CA SER A 177 7.64 16.38 -7.01
C SER A 177 8.01 15.60 -5.76
N VAL A 178 7.07 14.85 -5.18
CA VAL A 178 7.34 13.94 -4.05
C VAL A 178 8.33 12.85 -4.45
N LEU A 179 8.15 12.22 -5.62
CA LEU A 179 9.09 11.18 -6.11
C LEU A 179 10.50 11.71 -6.27
N VAL A 180 10.65 12.89 -6.88
CA VAL A 180 11.96 13.54 -7.04
C VAL A 180 12.57 13.85 -5.68
N LEU A 181 11.80 14.42 -4.75
CA LEU A 181 12.26 14.73 -3.40
C LEU A 181 12.75 13.50 -2.65
N GLU A 182 12.00 12.40 -2.68
CA GLU A 182 12.40 11.17 -2.00
C GLU A 182 13.58 10.49 -2.70
N SER A 183 13.70 10.58 -4.03
CA SER A 183 14.86 10.10 -4.77
C SER A 183 16.14 10.86 -4.38
N GLU A 184 16.08 12.17 -4.22
CA GLU A 184 17.22 12.97 -3.75
C GLU A 184 17.61 12.67 -2.29
N ARG A 185 16.66 12.26 -1.47
CA ARG A 185 16.89 11.92 -0.06
C ARG A 185 17.52 10.54 0.14
N HIS A 186 17.19 9.60 -0.73
CA HIS A 186 17.52 8.19 -0.58
C HIS A 186 18.48 7.66 -1.65
N GLY A 187 18.72 8.40 -2.71
CA GLY A 187 19.54 8.01 -3.86
C GLY A 187 20.94 8.39 -3.78
#